data_79c74609f17f09c5c0001b7f2e48fdb4
#
_entry.id   79c74609f17f09c5c0001b7f2e48fdb4
#
_cell.length_a   1.000
_cell.length_b   1.000
_cell.length_c   1.000
_cell.angle_alpha   90.00
_cell.angle_beta   90.00
_cell.angle_gamma   90.00
#
_symmetry.space_group_name_H-M   'P 1'
#
loop_
_entity.id
_entity.type
_entity.pdbx_description
1 polymer ?
#
loop_
_entity_poly.entity_id
_entity_poly.type
_entity_poly.pdbx_seq_one_letter_code
_entity_poly.pdbx_strand_id
1 'polypeptide(L)'
;MSTETNEELVKKIKAGEDVAGNMAKLWQQNKNFVYSIARKYGESEIDDLMQEGYLGMYRAVGNYDLSAGTSFLSYAGFWIKQAIQRYHQENKHIHIPVYAQENISKYKKFRNAYRMYFGKEPTREQICCYLGISYEAMEKIESAAEAGKAGSMDKEIAGTDGITYGDMIADPKDNYEDVLDNLEKEQLKGILWELVDDLPGKAPEVIRMRYQQELTLKETGEAI
;
A
#
# COMPACT_ATOMS: atom_id res chain seq x y z
N MET A 1 12.02 46.26 10.67
CA MET A 1 12.95 45.13 10.89
C MET A 1 13.17 44.48 9.55
N SER A 2 14.38 44.57 9.00
CA SER A 2 14.70 43.86 7.75
C SER A 2 14.64 42.37 7.98
N THR A 3 13.78 41.66 7.26
CA THR A 3 13.73 40.21 7.28
C THR A 3 15.04 39.68 6.67
N GLU A 4 15.80 38.92 7.46
CA GLU A 4 17.02 38.26 6.97
C GLU A 4 16.69 37.37 5.76
N THR A 5 17.58 37.40 4.77
CA THR A 5 17.39 36.57 3.56
C THR A 5 17.59 35.09 3.87
N ASN A 6 17.04 34.19 3.03
CA ASN A 6 17.25 32.76 3.18
C ASN A 6 18.74 32.39 3.15
N GLU A 7 19.51 33.05 2.30
CA GLU A 7 20.95 32.83 2.13
C GLU A 7 21.74 33.26 3.38
N GLU A 8 21.36 34.36 4.01
CA GLU A 8 21.95 34.81 5.27
C GLU A 8 21.68 33.85 6.41
N LEU A 9 20.45 33.35 6.53
CA LEU A 9 20.08 32.33 7.52
C LEU A 9 20.86 31.04 7.30
N VAL A 10 20.95 30.58 6.05
CA VAL A 10 21.72 29.37 5.71
C VAL A 10 23.20 29.54 6.04
N LYS A 11 23.78 30.72 5.79
CA LYS A 11 25.18 31.02 6.14
C LYS A 11 25.40 30.92 7.65
N LYS A 12 24.52 31.49 8.47
CA LYS A 12 24.58 31.40 9.95
C LYS A 12 24.46 29.96 10.45
N ILE A 13 23.51 29.19 9.88
CA ILE A 13 23.32 27.79 10.23
C ILE A 13 24.60 26.98 9.94
N LYS A 14 25.21 27.18 8.79
CA LYS A 14 26.46 26.52 8.41
C LYS A 14 27.66 26.94 9.28
N ALA A 15 27.65 28.17 9.77
CA ALA A 15 28.65 28.65 10.71
C ALA A 15 28.43 28.11 12.14
N GLY A 16 27.33 27.40 12.40
CA GLY A 16 26.98 26.89 13.75
C GLY A 16 26.34 27.92 14.67
N GLU A 17 25.96 29.10 14.15
CA GLU A 17 25.35 30.17 14.92
C GLU A 17 23.87 29.91 15.14
N ASP A 18 23.43 29.74 16.36
CA ASP A 18 22.02 29.49 16.76
C ASP A 18 21.24 28.67 15.70
N VAL A 19 21.74 27.46 15.47
CA VAL A 19 21.21 26.59 14.39
C VAL A 19 19.71 26.37 14.51
N ALA A 20 19.22 26.13 15.75
CA ALA A 20 17.80 25.89 15.98
C ALA A 20 16.95 27.12 15.71
N GLY A 21 17.34 28.28 16.20
CA GLY A 21 16.62 29.53 15.99
C GLY A 21 16.62 29.96 14.52
N ASN A 22 17.76 29.86 13.84
CA ASN A 22 17.87 30.22 12.42
C ASN A 22 17.12 29.23 11.52
N MET A 23 17.10 27.93 11.84
CA MET A 23 16.25 26.94 11.15
C MET A 23 14.76 27.22 11.36
N ALA A 24 14.34 27.60 12.55
CA ALA A 24 12.96 27.97 12.82
C ALA A 24 12.52 29.20 12.01
N LYS A 25 13.38 30.23 11.92
CA LYS A 25 13.12 31.41 11.08
C LYS A 25 13.03 31.02 9.59
N LEU A 26 13.97 30.24 9.10
CA LEU A 26 14.00 29.76 7.72
C LEU A 26 12.72 28.99 7.38
N TRP A 27 12.28 28.12 8.29
CA TRP A 27 11.02 27.39 8.15
C TRP A 27 9.81 28.32 8.09
N GLN A 28 9.69 29.25 9.04
CA GLN A 28 8.56 30.18 9.08
C GLN A 28 8.43 31.03 7.81
N GLN A 29 9.56 31.45 7.25
CA GLN A 29 9.56 32.22 6.01
C GLN A 29 9.11 31.38 4.80
N ASN A 30 9.41 30.08 4.78
CA ASN A 30 9.23 29.23 3.60
C ASN A 30 8.14 28.15 3.75
N LYS A 31 7.45 28.07 4.90
CA LYS A 31 6.40 27.03 5.12
C LYS A 31 5.29 27.04 4.06
N ASN A 32 4.91 28.21 3.56
CA ASN A 32 3.88 28.31 2.51
C ASN A 32 4.35 27.75 1.18
N PHE A 33 5.64 27.84 0.88
CA PHE A 33 6.22 27.22 -0.30
C PHE A 33 6.22 25.69 -0.15
N VAL A 34 6.61 25.16 1.01
CA VAL A 34 6.54 23.71 1.29
C VAL A 34 5.09 23.23 1.21
N TYR A 35 4.15 23.96 1.79
CA TYR A 35 2.73 23.66 1.72
C TYR A 35 2.22 23.59 0.27
N SER A 36 2.65 24.50 -0.59
CA SER A 36 2.26 24.51 -2.01
C SER A 36 2.72 23.25 -2.77
N ILE A 37 3.81 22.63 -2.31
CA ILE A 37 4.31 21.35 -2.85
C ILE A 37 3.53 20.19 -2.22
N ALA A 38 3.40 20.16 -0.89
CA ALA A 38 2.79 19.08 -0.13
C ALA A 38 1.33 18.83 -0.54
N ARG A 39 0.51 19.86 -0.68
CA ARG A 39 -0.91 19.74 -1.06
C ARG A 39 -1.17 19.04 -2.39
N LYS A 40 -0.15 18.90 -3.27
CA LYS A 40 -0.27 18.19 -4.55
C LYS A 40 -0.29 16.67 -4.37
N TYR A 41 0.10 16.17 -3.19
CA TYR A 41 0.21 14.74 -2.88
C TYR A 41 -0.95 14.20 -2.05
N GLY A 42 -1.67 15.05 -1.33
CA GLY A 42 -2.86 14.69 -0.55
C GLY A 42 -3.13 15.71 0.55
N GLU A 43 -4.40 15.88 0.91
CA GLU A 43 -4.80 16.80 2.00
C GLU A 43 -4.87 16.07 3.35
N SER A 44 -5.17 14.76 3.36
CA SER A 44 -5.32 13.97 4.58
C SER A 44 -4.01 13.76 5.37
N GLU A 45 -2.86 13.83 4.70
CA GLU A 45 -1.53 13.62 5.29
C GLU A 45 -0.69 14.90 5.28
N ILE A 46 -1.34 16.08 5.18
CA ILE A 46 -0.65 17.34 4.93
C ILE A 46 0.39 17.67 6.01
N ASP A 47 0.09 17.38 7.27
CA ASP A 47 0.99 17.66 8.39
C ASP A 47 2.26 16.80 8.32
N ASP A 48 2.13 15.53 7.99
CA ASP A 48 3.26 14.62 7.82
C ASP A 48 4.10 15.03 6.60
N LEU A 49 3.45 15.36 5.49
CA LEU A 49 4.12 15.86 4.28
C LEU A 49 4.86 17.17 4.55
N MET A 50 4.32 18.04 5.41
CA MET A 50 4.99 19.26 5.84
C MET A 50 6.24 18.97 6.69
N GLN A 51 6.19 17.99 7.58
CA GLN A 51 7.33 17.56 8.38
C GLN A 51 8.44 16.98 7.49
N GLU A 52 8.08 16.13 6.53
CA GLU A 52 9.03 15.60 5.55
C GLU A 52 9.62 16.71 4.67
N GLY A 53 8.80 17.69 4.30
CA GLY A 53 9.27 18.89 3.60
C GLY A 53 10.29 19.68 4.43
N TYR A 54 10.10 19.80 5.75
CA TYR A 54 11.07 20.40 6.66
C TYR A 54 12.38 19.62 6.67
N LEU A 55 12.34 18.27 6.77
CA LEU A 55 13.52 17.42 6.70
C LEU A 55 14.26 17.57 5.37
N GLY A 56 13.52 17.67 4.27
CA GLY A 56 14.08 17.96 2.95
C GLY A 56 14.79 19.31 2.90
N MET A 57 14.20 20.35 3.50
CA MET A 57 14.81 21.69 3.62
C MET A 57 16.09 21.63 4.48
N TYR A 58 16.06 20.92 5.59
CA TYR A 58 17.22 20.76 6.48
C TYR A 58 18.40 20.09 5.74
N ARG A 59 18.13 19.03 4.97
CA ARG A 59 19.16 18.39 4.12
C ARG A 59 19.70 19.35 3.06
N ALA A 60 18.83 20.19 2.47
CA ALA A 60 19.24 21.19 1.51
C ALA A 60 20.21 22.22 2.12
N VAL A 61 19.96 22.67 3.36
CA VAL A 61 20.87 23.60 4.06
C VAL A 61 22.28 23.03 4.16
N GLY A 62 22.41 21.73 4.52
CA GLY A 62 23.72 21.08 4.62
C GLY A 62 24.51 21.08 3.30
N ASN A 63 23.82 20.84 2.19
CA ASN A 63 24.45 20.61 0.89
C ASN A 63 24.46 21.86 -0.03
N TYR A 64 23.84 22.97 0.36
CA TYR A 64 23.76 24.18 -0.47
C TYR A 64 25.11 24.86 -0.55
N ASP A 65 25.53 25.23 -1.75
CA ASP A 65 26.74 26.01 -2.00
C ASP A 65 26.38 27.50 -2.18
N LEU A 66 26.84 28.32 -1.21
CA LEU A 66 26.64 29.77 -1.21
C LEU A 66 27.33 30.47 -2.38
N SER A 67 28.34 29.83 -2.99
CA SER A 67 29.10 30.41 -4.12
C SER A 67 28.45 30.17 -5.49
N ALA A 68 27.48 29.24 -5.55
CA ALA A 68 26.87 28.80 -6.83
C ALA A 68 25.96 29.84 -7.49
N GLY A 69 25.66 30.96 -6.84
CA GLY A 69 24.86 32.07 -7.44
C GLY A 69 23.38 31.75 -7.67
N THR A 70 22.90 30.58 -7.23
CA THR A 70 21.48 30.17 -7.29
C THR A 70 20.78 30.52 -6.01
N SER A 71 19.48 30.88 -6.02
CA SER A 71 18.76 31.12 -4.78
C SER A 71 18.58 29.82 -3.99
N PHE A 72 18.68 29.91 -2.66
CA PHE A 72 18.50 28.78 -1.75
C PHE A 72 17.16 28.06 -2.00
N LEU A 73 16.08 28.82 -2.15
CA LEU A 73 14.75 28.25 -2.31
C LEU A 73 14.59 27.43 -3.60
N SER A 74 15.22 27.87 -4.69
CA SER A 74 15.26 27.11 -5.95
C SER A 74 15.97 25.76 -5.78
N TYR A 75 17.11 25.77 -5.08
CA TYR A 75 17.86 24.56 -4.75
C TYR A 75 17.10 23.65 -3.79
N ALA A 76 16.60 24.20 -2.69
CA ALA A 76 15.87 23.46 -1.67
C ALA A 76 14.58 22.83 -2.19
N GLY A 77 13.93 23.45 -3.19
CA GLY A 77 12.72 22.95 -3.81
C GLY A 77 12.84 21.53 -4.34
N PHE A 78 14.01 21.14 -4.87
CA PHE A 78 14.27 19.76 -5.31
C PHE A 78 14.32 18.77 -4.12
N TRP A 79 15.02 19.13 -3.06
CA TRP A 79 15.15 18.31 -1.85
C TRP A 79 13.82 18.15 -1.12
N ILE A 80 13.05 19.24 -1.01
CA ILE A 80 11.72 19.26 -0.41
C ILE A 80 10.78 18.35 -1.20
N LYS A 81 10.74 18.53 -2.52
CA LYS A 81 9.90 17.71 -3.40
C LYS A 81 10.28 16.23 -3.33
N GLN A 82 11.57 15.92 -3.34
CA GLN A 82 12.08 14.56 -3.25
C GLN A 82 11.68 13.89 -1.93
N ALA A 83 11.84 14.60 -0.79
CA ALA A 83 11.47 14.09 0.52
C ALA A 83 9.97 13.79 0.61
N ILE A 84 9.13 14.75 0.24
CA ILE A 84 7.67 14.61 0.22
C ILE A 84 7.23 13.47 -0.71
N GLN A 85 7.79 13.40 -1.92
CA GLN A 85 7.44 12.36 -2.89
C GLN A 85 7.80 10.97 -2.39
N ARG A 86 8.99 10.82 -1.79
CA ARG A 86 9.45 9.56 -1.23
C ARG A 86 8.55 9.08 -0.10
N TYR A 87 8.27 9.95 0.87
CA TYR A 87 7.37 9.65 1.98
C TYR A 87 5.98 9.22 1.47
N HIS A 88 5.38 9.98 0.56
CA HIS A 88 4.08 9.64 -0.02
C HIS A 88 4.08 8.30 -0.77
N GLN A 89 5.22 7.91 -1.39
CA GLN A 89 5.33 6.62 -2.07
C GLN A 89 5.48 5.45 -1.09
N GLU A 90 6.24 5.64 0.00
CA GLU A 90 6.51 4.60 1.00
C GLU A 90 5.29 4.34 1.91
N ASN A 91 4.49 5.36 2.20
CA ASN A 91 3.34 5.29 3.13
C ASN A 91 1.99 5.01 2.46
N LYS A 92 1.95 4.63 1.20
CA LYS A 92 0.71 4.16 0.58
C LYS A 92 0.26 2.85 1.20
N HIS A 93 -1.06 2.71 1.45
CA HIS A 93 -1.67 1.48 1.97
C HIS A 93 -1.28 0.23 1.16
N ILE A 94 -1.09 0.37 -0.14
CA ILE A 94 -0.59 -0.68 -1.02
C ILE A 94 0.78 -0.26 -1.54
N HIS A 95 1.81 -0.98 -1.12
CA HIS A 95 3.17 -0.74 -1.55
C HIS A 95 3.35 -1.18 -3.01
N ILE A 96 3.58 -0.21 -3.89
CA ILE A 96 3.90 -0.45 -5.29
C ILE A 96 5.38 -0.12 -5.51
N PRO A 97 6.21 -1.05 -6.01
CA PRO A 97 7.61 -0.80 -6.27
C PRO A 97 7.84 0.44 -7.17
N VAL A 98 8.91 1.18 -6.92
CA VAL A 98 9.19 2.47 -7.60
C VAL A 98 9.21 2.33 -9.13
N TYR A 99 9.81 1.26 -9.66
CA TYR A 99 9.84 1.01 -11.11
C TYR A 99 8.43 0.81 -11.71
N ALA A 100 7.51 0.18 -10.94
CA ALA A 100 6.12 0.00 -11.36
C ALA A 100 5.35 1.33 -11.30
N GLN A 101 5.63 2.18 -10.31
CA GLN A 101 5.01 3.51 -10.19
C GLN A 101 5.38 4.43 -11.36
N GLU A 102 6.63 4.38 -11.84
CA GLU A 102 7.05 5.13 -13.03
C GLU A 102 6.26 4.68 -14.26
N ASN A 103 6.13 3.38 -14.46
CA ASN A 103 5.39 2.82 -15.57
C ASN A 103 3.89 3.14 -15.48
N ILE A 104 3.29 3.06 -14.29
CA ILE A 104 1.90 3.50 -14.05
C ILE A 104 1.73 4.99 -14.36
N SER A 105 2.71 5.82 -14.00
CA SER A 105 2.68 7.26 -14.28
C SER A 105 2.73 7.54 -15.78
N LYS A 106 3.62 6.86 -16.52
CA LYS A 106 3.72 6.95 -17.98
C LYS A 106 2.43 6.46 -18.65
N TYR A 107 1.89 5.34 -18.21
CA TYR A 107 0.63 4.78 -18.67
C TYR A 107 -0.53 5.77 -18.52
N LYS A 108 -0.72 6.33 -17.30
CA LYS A 108 -1.79 7.31 -17.03
C LYS A 108 -1.64 8.57 -17.88
N LYS A 109 -0.41 9.08 -18.04
CA LYS A 109 -0.14 10.26 -18.88
C LYS A 109 -0.48 9.98 -20.35
N PHE A 110 -0.04 8.84 -20.89
CA PHE A 110 -0.33 8.47 -22.27
C PHE A 110 -1.83 8.29 -22.50
N ARG A 111 -2.51 7.57 -21.63
CA ARG A 111 -3.96 7.33 -21.70
C ARG A 111 -4.74 8.64 -21.70
N ASN A 112 -4.40 9.57 -20.79
CA ASN A 112 -5.04 10.88 -20.71
C ASN A 112 -4.77 11.73 -21.97
N ALA A 113 -3.54 11.77 -22.45
CA ALA A 113 -3.17 12.49 -23.66
C ALA A 113 -3.90 11.91 -24.88
N TYR A 114 -3.92 10.60 -25.03
CA TYR A 114 -4.60 9.92 -26.14
C TYR A 114 -6.10 10.22 -26.14
N ARG A 115 -6.76 10.15 -24.97
CA ARG A 115 -8.16 10.48 -24.81
C ARG A 115 -8.45 11.94 -25.15
N MET A 116 -7.53 12.84 -24.80
CA MET A 116 -7.67 14.26 -25.08
C MET A 116 -7.55 14.59 -26.58
N TYR A 117 -6.64 13.88 -27.29
CA TYR A 117 -6.44 14.13 -28.74
C TYR A 117 -7.43 13.37 -29.61
N PHE A 118 -7.79 12.14 -29.28
CA PHE A 118 -8.59 11.26 -30.14
C PHE A 118 -10.02 11.05 -29.66
N GLY A 119 -10.40 11.56 -28.49
CA GLY A 119 -11.73 11.41 -27.91
C GLY A 119 -12.10 9.98 -27.49
N LYS A 120 -11.16 9.03 -27.57
CA LYS A 120 -11.35 7.62 -27.24
C LYS A 120 -10.18 7.06 -26.47
N GLU A 121 -10.40 5.91 -25.80
CA GLU A 121 -9.33 5.22 -25.05
C GLU A 121 -8.37 4.51 -26.03
N PRO A 122 -7.06 4.47 -25.71
CA PRO A 122 -6.09 3.73 -26.50
C PRO A 122 -6.29 2.22 -26.35
N THR A 123 -5.98 1.45 -27.42
CA THR A 123 -5.97 -0.01 -27.33
C THR A 123 -4.75 -0.50 -26.54
N ARG A 124 -4.84 -1.73 -26.00
CA ARG A 124 -3.70 -2.34 -25.28
C ARG A 124 -2.44 -2.41 -26.14
N GLU A 125 -2.59 -2.72 -27.43
CA GLU A 125 -1.47 -2.74 -28.38
C GLU A 125 -0.76 -1.37 -28.48
N GLN A 126 -1.55 -0.30 -28.60
CA GLN A 126 -1.03 1.06 -28.67
C GLN A 126 -0.28 1.46 -27.41
N ILE A 127 -0.77 1.03 -26.24
CA ILE A 127 -0.12 1.30 -24.96
C ILE A 127 1.19 0.50 -24.85
N CYS A 128 1.17 -0.80 -25.17
CA CYS A 128 2.36 -1.65 -25.19
C CYS A 128 3.44 -1.10 -26.12
N CYS A 129 3.04 -0.67 -27.32
CA CYS A 129 3.95 -0.08 -28.30
C CYS A 129 4.58 1.23 -27.78
N TYR A 130 3.76 2.11 -27.19
CA TYR A 130 4.24 3.40 -26.66
C TYR A 130 5.18 3.23 -25.46
N LEU A 131 4.86 2.31 -24.55
CA LEU A 131 5.65 2.06 -23.34
C LEU A 131 6.83 1.12 -23.59
N GLY A 132 6.87 0.40 -24.73
CA GLY A 132 7.90 -0.60 -25.03
C GLY A 132 7.84 -1.82 -24.10
N ILE A 133 6.64 -2.26 -23.69
CA ILE A 133 6.43 -3.33 -22.72
C ILE A 133 5.62 -4.48 -23.33
N SER A 134 5.77 -5.69 -22.74
CA SER A 134 4.97 -6.85 -23.11
C SER A 134 3.51 -6.75 -22.60
N TYR A 135 2.62 -7.57 -23.17
CA TYR A 135 1.23 -7.67 -22.70
C TYR A 135 1.13 -8.08 -21.23
N GLU A 136 1.95 -9.02 -20.79
CA GLU A 136 2.00 -9.44 -19.38
C GLU A 136 2.43 -8.31 -18.44
N ALA A 137 3.42 -7.51 -18.86
CA ALA A 137 3.85 -6.34 -18.08
C ALA A 137 2.76 -5.27 -18.02
N MET A 138 2.01 -5.11 -19.11
CA MET A 138 0.87 -4.19 -19.17
C MET A 138 -0.25 -4.60 -18.22
N GLU A 139 -0.62 -5.87 -18.18
CA GLU A 139 -1.65 -6.41 -17.28
C GLU A 139 -1.27 -6.21 -15.81
N LYS A 140 0.00 -6.44 -15.46
CA LYS A 140 0.53 -6.13 -14.12
C LYS A 140 0.45 -4.64 -13.78
N ILE A 141 0.70 -3.76 -14.76
CA ILE A 141 0.59 -2.30 -14.56
C ILE A 141 -0.87 -1.89 -14.38
N GLU A 142 -1.81 -2.43 -15.15
CA GLU A 142 -3.25 -2.18 -15.00
C GLU A 142 -3.74 -2.62 -13.63
N SER A 143 -3.44 -3.86 -13.24
CA SER A 143 -3.81 -4.41 -11.93
C SER A 143 -3.22 -3.59 -10.77
N ALA A 144 -1.95 -3.18 -10.86
CA ALA A 144 -1.32 -2.34 -9.86
C ALA A 144 -1.92 -0.91 -9.83
N ALA A 145 -2.31 -0.37 -10.98
CA ALA A 145 -2.95 0.94 -11.08
C ALA A 145 -4.37 0.94 -10.50
N GLU A 146 -5.08 -0.20 -10.56
CA GLU A 146 -6.39 -0.40 -9.95
C GLU A 146 -6.28 -0.66 -8.46
N ALA A 147 -5.36 -1.53 -8.04
CA ALA A 147 -5.09 -1.78 -6.63
C ALA A 147 -4.74 -0.49 -5.86
N GLY A 148 -4.02 0.44 -6.50
CA GLY A 148 -3.70 1.74 -5.91
C GLY A 148 -4.90 2.68 -5.72
N LYS A 149 -6.11 2.27 -6.10
CA LYS A 149 -7.38 3.00 -5.89
C LYS A 149 -8.20 2.45 -4.72
N ALA A 150 -7.56 1.74 -3.80
CA ALA A 150 -8.24 1.21 -2.62
C ALA A 150 -9.08 2.32 -1.96
N GLY A 151 -10.37 2.06 -1.78
CA GLY A 151 -11.30 2.93 -1.10
C GLY A 151 -11.57 2.44 0.33
N SER A 152 -12.10 3.31 1.18
CA SER A 152 -12.54 2.88 2.50
C SER A 152 -13.82 2.05 2.40
N MET A 153 -13.87 0.93 3.11
CA MET A 153 -15.08 0.12 3.27
C MET A 153 -16.14 0.84 4.10
N ASP A 154 -15.72 1.73 4.99
CA ASP A 154 -16.63 2.54 5.84
C ASP A 154 -17.20 3.76 5.11
N LYS A 155 -16.88 3.94 3.83
CA LYS A 155 -17.43 5.04 3.04
C LYS A 155 -18.91 4.79 2.76
N GLU A 156 -19.74 5.75 3.14
CA GLU A 156 -21.17 5.73 2.86
C GLU A 156 -21.47 5.81 1.36
N ILE A 157 -22.46 5.07 0.92
CA ILE A 157 -22.94 5.08 -0.46
C ILE A 157 -23.89 6.25 -0.64
N ALA A 158 -23.59 7.13 -1.60
CA ALA A 158 -24.43 8.29 -1.88
C ALA A 158 -25.86 7.88 -2.23
N GLY A 159 -26.85 8.41 -1.50
CA GLY A 159 -28.27 8.11 -1.71
C GLY A 159 -28.81 6.96 -0.86
N THR A 160 -28.05 6.44 0.08
CA THR A 160 -28.49 5.44 1.08
C THR A 160 -28.30 6.00 2.49
N ASP A 161 -29.24 5.67 3.40
CA ASP A 161 -29.21 6.12 4.80
C ASP A 161 -28.20 5.28 5.59
N GLY A 162 -26.94 5.74 5.65
CA GLY A 162 -25.89 5.15 6.49
C GLY A 162 -25.35 3.78 6.04
N ILE A 163 -25.71 3.29 4.85
CA ILE A 163 -25.16 2.03 4.30
C ILE A 163 -23.76 2.29 3.76
N THR A 164 -22.79 1.50 4.21
CA THR A 164 -21.40 1.56 3.77
C THR A 164 -21.10 0.57 2.65
N TYR A 165 -19.96 0.76 1.96
CA TYR A 165 -19.50 -0.24 0.98
C TYR A 165 -19.22 -1.59 1.63
N GLY A 166 -18.79 -1.62 2.91
CA GLY A 166 -18.56 -2.82 3.68
C GLY A 166 -19.83 -3.66 3.88
N ASP A 167 -20.98 -3.00 4.10
CA ASP A 167 -22.27 -3.67 4.30
C ASP A 167 -22.79 -4.38 3.04
N MET A 168 -22.30 -3.99 1.86
CA MET A 168 -22.69 -4.60 0.59
C MET A 168 -21.78 -5.76 0.16
N ILE A 169 -20.66 -5.99 0.84
CA ILE A 169 -19.76 -7.08 0.50
C ILE A 169 -20.30 -8.36 1.14
N ALA A 170 -20.76 -9.29 0.31
CA ALA A 170 -21.17 -10.60 0.77
C ALA A 170 -19.99 -11.40 1.31
N ASP A 171 -20.22 -12.18 2.37
CA ASP A 171 -19.25 -13.16 2.83
C ASP A 171 -19.05 -14.24 1.72
N PRO A 172 -17.82 -14.45 1.21
CA PRO A 172 -17.56 -15.45 0.19
C PRO A 172 -17.71 -16.88 0.72
N LYS A 173 -17.75 -17.09 2.05
CA LYS A 173 -17.99 -18.38 2.65
C LYS A 173 -19.47 -18.52 2.97
N ASP A 174 -20.12 -19.49 2.32
CA ASP A 174 -21.44 -19.94 2.76
C ASP A 174 -21.28 -20.82 4.02
N ASN A 175 -21.32 -20.16 5.18
CA ASN A 175 -21.20 -20.83 6.47
C ASN A 175 -22.30 -21.87 6.69
N TYR A 176 -23.43 -21.79 5.97
CA TYR A 176 -24.50 -22.77 6.03
C TYR A 176 -24.14 -24.08 5.33
N GLU A 177 -23.50 -24.03 4.15
CA GLU A 177 -23.00 -25.23 3.48
C GLU A 177 -21.93 -25.93 4.31
N ASP A 178 -20.97 -25.18 4.90
CA ASP A 178 -19.94 -25.74 5.78
C ASP A 178 -20.55 -26.42 7.01
N VAL A 179 -21.64 -25.89 7.60
CA VAL A 179 -22.33 -26.50 8.74
C VAL A 179 -23.06 -27.76 8.32
N LEU A 180 -23.77 -27.74 7.18
CA LEU A 180 -24.46 -28.95 6.66
C LEU A 180 -23.47 -30.05 6.33
N ASP A 181 -22.37 -29.72 5.64
CA ASP A 181 -21.29 -30.66 5.33
C ASP A 181 -20.68 -31.30 6.59
N ASN A 182 -20.48 -30.49 7.63
CA ASN A 182 -19.96 -31.01 8.90
C ASN A 182 -20.96 -31.92 9.61
N LEU A 183 -22.25 -31.59 9.61
CA LEU A 183 -23.31 -32.45 10.17
C LEU A 183 -23.43 -33.77 9.42
N GLU A 184 -23.39 -33.75 8.08
CA GLU A 184 -23.37 -34.95 7.26
C GLU A 184 -22.15 -35.84 7.56
N LYS A 185 -20.95 -35.24 7.67
CA LYS A 185 -19.71 -35.93 8.04
C LYS A 185 -19.81 -36.57 9.43
N GLU A 186 -20.41 -35.88 10.40
CA GLU A 186 -20.62 -36.43 11.75
C GLU A 186 -21.60 -37.60 11.76
N GLN A 187 -22.71 -37.50 11.01
CA GLN A 187 -23.67 -38.60 10.85
C GLN A 187 -23.03 -39.82 10.19
N LEU A 188 -22.33 -39.61 9.07
CA LEU A 188 -21.59 -40.66 8.38
C LEU A 188 -20.54 -41.30 9.29
N LYS A 189 -19.84 -40.53 10.10
CA LYS A 189 -18.88 -41.03 11.07
C LYS A 189 -19.54 -41.88 12.14
N GLY A 190 -20.74 -41.52 12.62
CA GLY A 190 -21.53 -42.33 13.54
C GLY A 190 -21.90 -43.68 12.96
N ILE A 191 -22.49 -43.67 11.75
CA ILE A 191 -22.89 -44.93 11.05
C ILE A 191 -21.66 -45.79 10.75
N LEU A 192 -20.53 -45.18 10.38
CA LEU A 192 -19.29 -45.94 10.11
C LEU A 192 -18.78 -46.66 11.38
N TRP A 193 -18.84 -46.00 12.53
CA TRP A 193 -18.41 -46.64 13.79
C TRP A 193 -19.36 -47.72 14.23
N GLU A 194 -20.67 -47.60 14.00
CA GLU A 194 -21.65 -48.68 14.23
C GLU A 194 -21.33 -49.90 13.36
N LEU A 195 -21.06 -49.71 12.06
CA LEU A 195 -20.64 -50.77 11.16
C LEU A 195 -19.31 -51.41 11.54
N VAL A 196 -18.39 -50.65 12.10
CA VAL A 196 -17.11 -51.16 12.60
C VAL A 196 -17.35 -52.06 13.81
N ASP A 197 -18.27 -51.69 14.70
CA ASP A 197 -18.59 -52.49 15.90
C ASP A 197 -19.29 -53.83 15.56
N ASP A 198 -19.98 -53.90 14.42
CA ASP A 198 -20.59 -55.15 13.92
C ASP A 198 -19.60 -56.13 13.28
N LEU A 199 -18.32 -55.74 13.13
CA LEU A 199 -17.32 -56.63 12.55
C LEU A 199 -16.96 -57.81 13.49
N PRO A 200 -16.69 -58.99 12.95
CA PRO A 200 -16.39 -60.17 13.77
C PRO A 200 -14.97 -60.11 14.37
N GLY A 201 -14.84 -60.70 15.59
CA GLY A 201 -13.56 -60.91 16.23
C GLY A 201 -12.89 -59.63 16.78
N LYS A 202 -11.58 -59.50 16.63
CA LYS A 202 -10.79 -58.33 17.11
C LYS A 202 -10.73 -57.18 16.12
N ALA A 203 -11.42 -57.26 14.98
CA ALA A 203 -11.36 -56.23 13.94
C ALA A 203 -11.81 -54.83 14.43
N PRO A 204 -12.90 -54.69 15.22
CA PRO A 204 -13.30 -53.38 15.75
C PRO A 204 -12.21 -52.71 16.59
N GLU A 205 -11.56 -53.49 17.46
CA GLU A 205 -10.49 -52.99 18.34
C GLU A 205 -9.29 -52.52 17.55
N VAL A 206 -8.85 -53.29 16.56
CA VAL A 206 -7.74 -52.90 15.68
C VAL A 206 -8.01 -51.60 14.93
N ILE A 207 -9.22 -51.49 14.36
CA ILE A 207 -9.63 -50.29 13.61
C ILE A 207 -9.71 -49.05 14.51
N ARG A 208 -10.27 -49.23 15.73
CA ARG A 208 -10.33 -48.10 16.70
C ARG A 208 -8.94 -47.65 17.13
N MET A 209 -8.05 -48.57 17.46
CA MET A 209 -6.66 -48.25 17.81
C MET A 209 -5.95 -47.52 16.67
N ARG A 210 -6.17 -47.95 15.42
CA ARG A 210 -5.51 -47.38 14.25
C ARG A 210 -6.05 -46.00 13.86
N TYR A 211 -7.38 -45.82 13.82
CA TYR A 211 -8.03 -44.65 13.26
C TYR A 211 -8.61 -43.67 14.30
N GLN A 212 -8.86 -44.11 15.52
CA GLN A 212 -9.38 -43.26 16.58
C GLN A 212 -8.26 -42.84 17.56
N GLN A 213 -7.31 -43.76 17.83
CA GLN A 213 -6.17 -43.51 18.71
C GLN A 213 -4.88 -43.21 17.94
N GLU A 214 -4.91 -43.27 16.62
CA GLU A 214 -3.78 -42.96 15.70
C GLU A 214 -2.52 -43.81 15.95
N LEU A 215 -2.65 -44.97 16.58
CA LEU A 215 -1.52 -45.85 16.86
C LEU A 215 -0.90 -46.42 15.58
N THR A 216 0.41 -46.62 15.59
CA THR A 216 1.12 -47.27 14.48
C THR A 216 0.77 -48.76 14.40
N LEU A 217 1.00 -49.42 13.24
CA LEU A 217 0.75 -50.87 13.09
C LEU A 217 1.53 -51.72 14.11
N LYS A 218 2.72 -51.26 14.49
CA LYS A 218 3.54 -51.96 15.49
C LYS A 218 2.93 -51.86 16.88
N GLU A 219 2.55 -50.67 17.30
CA GLU A 219 1.90 -50.39 18.59
C GLU A 219 0.55 -51.09 18.68
N THR A 220 -0.24 -51.13 17.61
CA THR A 220 -1.49 -51.87 17.55
C THR A 220 -1.26 -53.38 17.68
N GLY A 221 -0.20 -53.92 17.06
CA GLY A 221 0.14 -55.32 17.17
C GLY A 221 0.69 -55.74 18.55
N GLU A 222 1.29 -54.84 19.31
CA GLU A 222 1.76 -55.04 20.68
C GLU A 222 0.61 -54.94 21.71
N ALA A 223 -0.50 -54.22 21.35
CA ALA A 223 -1.65 -53.97 22.23
C ALA A 223 -2.77 -55.02 22.13
N ILE A 224 -2.79 -55.89 21.10
CA ILE A 224 -3.79 -56.95 20.83
C ILE A 224 -3.27 -58.31 21.24
#